data_e3bf25b964018225de9183a4f716cbb0
#
_entry.id   e3bf25b964018225de9183a4f716cbb0
#
_cell.length_a   1.000
_cell.length_b   1.000
_cell.length_c   1.000
_cell.angle_alpha   90.00
_cell.angle_beta   90.00
_cell.angle_gamma   90.00
#
_symmetry.space_group_name_H-M   'P 1'
#
loop_
_entity.id
_entity.type
_entity.pdbx_description
1 polymer ?
#
loop_
_entity_poly.entity_id
_entity_poly.type
_entity_poly.pdbx_seq_one_letter_code
_entity_poly.pdbx_strand_id
1 'polypeptide(L)'
;IMMGMFFSCSALTSLDLSNFNTKKVRYMNSMFNACSALTTIYAGDKFVTTKVENGSYMFKDCKNLKGFDSSKIDHKYANCGTDGYFTPGCAYAEFDNATRTLTFRYKGVKPAGAYDLNVENSTPEWSTQKEDINKVVFDASFANARPTSCCKWFDECKNLTEIEGIENLNTQNVKDMSGMFFNCAGLTSLDVSNFDTQKVEDMNNMFDECKGLTSLDLT
;
A
#
# COMPACT_ATOMS: atom_id res chain seq x y z
N ILE A 1 15.84 -12.41 13.20
CA ILE A 1 17.17 -12.40 12.54
C ILE A 1 16.94 -12.39 11.05
N MET A 2 17.62 -11.48 10.31
CA MET A 2 17.60 -11.36 8.85
C MET A 2 19.03 -11.20 8.29
N MET A 3 20.01 -11.70 9.05
CA MET A 3 21.44 -11.67 8.69
C MET A 3 21.66 -12.40 7.36
N GLY A 4 22.35 -11.73 6.41
CA GLY A 4 22.71 -12.29 5.12
C GLY A 4 21.57 -12.80 4.24
N MET A 5 20.32 -12.37 4.48
CA MET A 5 19.12 -12.93 3.84
C MET A 5 19.19 -12.93 2.30
N PHE A 6 19.81 -11.90 1.73
CA PHE A 6 20.06 -11.76 0.29
C PHE A 6 21.55 -11.70 -0.05
N PHE A 7 22.41 -12.22 0.84
CA PHE A 7 23.86 -12.16 0.63
C PHE A 7 24.25 -12.74 -0.73
N SER A 8 25.03 -11.98 -1.50
CA SER A 8 25.57 -12.39 -2.80
C SER A 8 24.53 -12.71 -3.88
N CYS A 9 23.30 -12.16 -3.76
CA CYS A 9 22.31 -12.23 -4.84
C CYS A 9 22.71 -11.29 -5.98
N SER A 10 23.82 -11.61 -6.67
CA SER A 10 24.50 -10.72 -7.62
C SER A 10 23.73 -10.44 -8.91
N ALA A 11 22.72 -11.25 -9.25
CA ALA A 11 21.85 -11.06 -10.41
C ALA A 11 20.54 -10.30 -10.07
N LEU A 12 20.28 -10.03 -8.80
CA LEU A 12 19.07 -9.36 -8.35
C LEU A 12 19.16 -7.86 -8.68
N THR A 13 18.27 -7.36 -9.54
CA THR A 13 18.25 -5.96 -9.97
C THR A 13 17.33 -5.07 -9.16
N SER A 14 16.21 -5.63 -8.67
CA SER A 14 15.26 -4.93 -7.81
C SER A 14 14.69 -5.88 -6.76
N LEU A 15 14.27 -5.33 -5.63
CA LEU A 15 13.70 -6.10 -4.53
C LEU A 15 12.55 -5.34 -3.90
N ASP A 16 11.40 -6.00 -3.76
CA ASP A 16 10.22 -5.45 -3.10
C ASP A 16 10.09 -6.04 -1.68
N LEU A 17 10.30 -5.19 -0.69
CA LEU A 17 10.16 -5.47 0.74
C LEU A 17 8.96 -4.73 1.36
N SER A 18 8.03 -4.22 0.55
CA SER A 18 6.90 -3.41 1.02
C SER A 18 6.06 -4.10 2.11
N ASN A 19 5.98 -5.43 2.07
CA ASN A 19 5.24 -6.24 3.04
C ASN A 19 6.07 -6.74 4.23
N PHE A 20 7.36 -6.39 4.30
CA PHE A 20 8.22 -6.85 5.39
C PHE A 20 7.98 -6.06 6.66
N ASN A 21 7.64 -6.77 7.74
CA ASN A 21 7.55 -6.19 9.08
C ASN A 21 8.80 -6.54 9.89
N THR A 22 9.66 -5.53 10.09
CA THR A 22 10.95 -5.70 10.76
C THR A 22 10.97 -5.17 12.19
N LYS A 23 9.82 -4.76 12.76
CA LYS A 23 9.71 -4.15 14.11
C LYS A 23 10.36 -4.97 15.25
N LYS A 24 10.52 -6.31 15.05
CA LYS A 24 11.12 -7.22 16.04
C LYS A 24 12.52 -7.72 15.65
N VAL A 25 13.08 -7.25 14.51
CA VAL A 25 14.35 -7.74 14.00
C VAL A 25 15.52 -7.03 14.70
N ARG A 26 16.50 -7.82 15.18
CA ARG A 26 17.69 -7.32 15.89
C ARG A 26 18.97 -7.44 15.07
N TYR A 27 19.03 -8.37 14.11
CA TYR A 27 20.23 -8.67 13.33
C TYR A 27 19.94 -8.63 11.85
N MET A 28 20.55 -7.67 11.13
CA MET A 28 20.41 -7.44 9.70
C MET A 28 21.78 -7.31 9.00
N ASN A 29 22.85 -7.68 9.68
CA ASN A 29 24.20 -7.55 9.12
C ASN A 29 24.33 -8.33 7.81
N SER A 30 25.00 -7.73 6.84
CA SER A 30 25.25 -8.28 5.50
C SER A 30 23.98 -8.64 4.71
N MET A 31 22.80 -8.10 5.05
CA MET A 31 21.52 -8.50 4.46
C MET A 31 21.52 -8.45 2.93
N PHE A 32 22.11 -7.41 2.34
CA PHE A 32 22.21 -7.22 0.89
C PHE A 32 23.67 -7.23 0.39
N ASN A 33 24.63 -7.58 1.25
CA ASN A 33 26.04 -7.52 0.89
C ASN A 33 26.33 -8.32 -0.39
N ALA A 34 27.11 -7.73 -1.29
CA ALA A 34 27.47 -8.26 -2.60
C ALA A 34 26.28 -8.48 -3.58
N CYS A 35 25.14 -7.80 -3.39
CA CYS A 35 24.09 -7.70 -4.41
C CYS A 35 24.51 -6.71 -5.50
N SER A 36 25.49 -7.07 -6.32
CA SER A 36 26.18 -6.13 -7.21
C SER A 36 25.32 -5.55 -8.33
N ALA A 37 24.26 -6.24 -8.78
CA ALA A 37 23.33 -5.75 -9.79
C ALA A 37 22.14 -4.96 -9.19
N LEU A 38 22.00 -4.89 -7.86
CA LEU A 38 20.85 -4.31 -7.20
C LEU A 38 20.83 -2.78 -7.38
N THR A 39 19.78 -2.27 -8.03
CA THR A 39 19.58 -0.86 -8.31
C THR A 39 18.54 -0.21 -7.40
N THR A 40 17.52 -0.98 -6.98
CA THR A 40 16.37 -0.45 -6.26
C THR A 40 15.86 -1.44 -5.21
N ILE A 41 15.59 -0.93 -4.00
CA ILE A 41 14.92 -1.67 -2.93
C ILE A 41 13.66 -0.88 -2.56
N TYR A 42 12.48 -1.47 -2.73
CA TYR A 42 11.23 -0.89 -2.28
C TYR A 42 10.92 -1.35 -0.85
N ALA A 43 10.45 -0.44 -0.01
CA ALA A 43 10.07 -0.76 1.35
C ALA A 43 8.82 0.00 1.79
N GLY A 44 8.00 -0.65 2.64
CA GLY A 44 6.87 -0.04 3.32
C GLY A 44 7.27 0.52 4.70
N ASP A 45 6.33 1.18 5.37
CA ASP A 45 6.51 1.81 6.68
C ASP A 45 6.75 0.82 7.84
N LYS A 46 6.47 -0.46 7.61
CA LYS A 46 6.75 -1.54 8.57
C LYS A 46 8.21 -2.04 8.51
N PHE A 47 8.98 -1.65 7.48
CA PHE A 47 10.40 -1.91 7.42
C PHE A 47 11.15 -0.84 8.25
N VAL A 48 11.50 -1.19 9.47
CA VAL A 48 12.16 -0.30 10.42
C VAL A 48 13.41 -0.94 11.00
N THR A 49 14.39 -0.12 11.37
CA THR A 49 15.68 -0.58 11.94
C THR A 49 15.86 -0.16 13.41
N THR A 50 14.81 0.33 14.05
CA THR A 50 14.85 0.90 15.42
C THR A 50 15.32 -0.08 16.51
N LYS A 51 15.17 -1.40 16.28
CA LYS A 51 15.61 -2.45 17.21
C LYS A 51 16.82 -3.22 16.70
N VAL A 52 17.45 -2.76 15.60
CA VAL A 52 18.62 -3.45 15.04
C VAL A 52 19.85 -3.18 15.89
N GLU A 53 20.41 -4.24 16.46
CA GLU A 53 21.63 -4.23 17.27
C GLU A 53 22.88 -4.39 16.40
N ASN A 54 22.79 -5.19 15.33
CA ASN A 54 23.85 -5.35 14.36
C ASN A 54 23.29 -5.32 12.94
N GLY A 55 23.66 -4.33 12.19
CA GLY A 55 23.34 -4.14 10.77
C GLY A 55 24.55 -3.73 9.94
N SER A 56 25.77 -4.13 10.41
CA SER A 56 27.02 -3.84 9.71
C SER A 56 27.06 -4.48 8.33
N TYR A 57 27.72 -3.82 7.39
CA TYR A 57 27.91 -4.28 6.01
C TYR A 57 26.61 -4.61 5.25
N MET A 58 25.47 -4.05 5.67
CA MET A 58 24.17 -4.36 5.08
C MET A 58 24.15 -4.13 3.57
N PHE A 59 24.78 -3.05 3.10
CA PHE A 59 24.84 -2.64 1.69
C PHE A 59 26.26 -2.73 1.08
N LYS A 60 27.21 -3.41 1.76
CA LYS A 60 28.56 -3.52 1.25
C LYS A 60 28.53 -4.13 -0.16
N ASP A 61 29.29 -3.54 -1.09
CA ASP A 61 29.41 -3.98 -2.49
C ASP A 61 28.10 -3.95 -3.32
N CYS A 62 27.07 -3.21 -2.88
CA CYS A 62 25.87 -2.92 -3.65
C CYS A 62 26.08 -1.70 -4.57
N LYS A 63 27.10 -1.73 -5.42
CA LYS A 63 27.62 -0.55 -6.15
C LYS A 63 26.62 0.10 -7.12
N ASN A 64 25.59 -0.63 -7.52
CA ASN A 64 24.56 -0.13 -8.46
C ASN A 64 23.33 0.47 -7.77
N LEU A 65 23.24 0.44 -6.42
CA LEU A 65 22.16 1.13 -5.71
C LEU A 65 22.21 2.63 -6.01
N LYS A 66 21.04 3.21 -6.26
CA LYS A 66 20.93 4.65 -6.50
C LYS A 66 21.52 5.44 -5.33
N GLY A 67 22.53 6.28 -5.63
CA GLY A 67 23.20 7.09 -4.60
C GLY A 67 24.17 6.31 -3.71
N PHE A 68 24.63 5.13 -4.14
CA PHE A 68 25.57 4.31 -3.35
C PHE A 68 26.82 5.09 -2.95
N ASP A 69 27.14 4.99 -1.65
CA ASP A 69 28.33 5.55 -1.04
C ASP A 69 28.99 4.45 -0.18
N SER A 70 30.27 4.15 -0.45
CA SER A 70 31.01 3.10 0.24
C SER A 70 31.23 3.35 1.74
N SER A 71 30.99 4.57 2.22
CA SER A 71 30.99 4.92 3.66
C SER A 71 29.64 4.69 4.31
N LYS A 72 28.56 4.52 3.52
CA LYS A 72 27.16 4.40 3.97
C LYS A 72 26.65 2.97 3.78
N ILE A 73 27.28 2.00 4.43
CA ILE A 73 27.01 0.57 4.18
C ILE A 73 26.28 -0.17 5.31
N ASP A 74 25.84 0.50 6.34
CA ASP A 74 25.14 -0.10 7.49
C ASP A 74 23.62 0.12 7.45
N HIS A 75 22.90 -0.46 8.42
CA HIS A 75 21.44 -0.42 8.52
C HIS A 75 20.82 0.98 8.70
N LYS A 76 21.61 2.01 9.06
CA LYS A 76 21.11 3.39 9.23
C LYS A 76 20.60 3.95 7.90
N TYR A 77 21.12 3.45 6.78
CA TYR A 77 20.74 3.84 5.43
C TYR A 77 19.61 2.97 4.85
N ALA A 78 19.05 2.04 5.62
CA ALA A 78 17.89 1.22 5.25
C ALA A 78 16.59 1.97 5.55
N ASN A 79 16.38 3.10 4.87
CA ASN A 79 15.20 3.96 4.99
C ASN A 79 14.92 4.70 3.68
N CYS A 80 13.72 5.30 3.57
CA CYS A 80 13.27 6.07 2.41
C CYS A 80 13.58 7.58 2.52
N GLY A 81 14.43 8.00 3.45
CA GLY A 81 14.86 9.39 3.61
C GLY A 81 15.90 9.81 2.56
N THR A 82 16.32 11.08 2.63
CA THR A 82 17.26 11.69 1.68
C THR A 82 18.62 10.96 1.59
N ASP A 83 19.06 10.36 2.70
CA ASP A 83 20.31 9.59 2.80
C ASP A 83 20.10 8.08 2.72
N GLY A 84 18.86 7.61 2.55
CA GLY A 84 18.52 6.20 2.53
C GLY A 84 18.56 5.59 1.13
N TYR A 85 18.76 4.28 1.09
CA TYR A 85 18.79 3.51 -0.15
C TYR A 85 17.43 2.95 -0.56
N PHE A 86 16.39 3.10 0.27
CA PHE A 86 15.08 2.55 -0.04
C PHE A 86 14.21 3.55 -0.82
N THR A 87 13.43 3.00 -1.72
CA THR A 87 12.38 3.72 -2.44
C THR A 87 11.03 3.36 -1.80
N PRO A 88 10.18 4.35 -1.47
CA PRO A 88 8.84 4.04 -0.97
C PRO A 88 8.05 3.31 -2.05
N GLY A 89 7.22 2.36 -1.63
CA GLY A 89 6.22 1.75 -2.50
C GLY A 89 5.14 2.76 -2.89
N CYS A 90 4.33 2.43 -3.87
CA CYS A 90 3.17 3.21 -4.29
C CYS A 90 1.87 2.43 -4.10
N ALA A 91 0.81 3.16 -3.75
CA ALA A 91 -0.54 2.65 -3.69
C ALA A 91 -1.23 2.86 -5.03
N TYR A 92 -1.98 1.86 -5.49
CA TYR A 92 -2.69 1.91 -6.77
C TYR A 92 -3.88 0.94 -6.75
N ALA A 93 -4.77 1.08 -7.74
CA ALA A 93 -5.86 0.15 -8.00
C ALA A 93 -5.72 -0.47 -9.39
N GLU A 94 -6.12 -1.73 -9.52
CA GLU A 94 -6.14 -2.48 -10.79
C GLU A 94 -7.55 -3.04 -11.01
N PHE A 95 -8.10 -2.88 -12.21
CA PHE A 95 -9.38 -3.48 -12.59
C PHE A 95 -9.16 -4.66 -13.54
N ASP A 96 -9.68 -5.82 -13.16
CA ASP A 96 -9.71 -7.01 -14.00
C ASP A 96 -11.10 -7.16 -14.65
N ASN A 97 -11.15 -6.95 -15.96
CA ASN A 97 -12.37 -7.06 -16.74
C ASN A 97 -12.97 -8.48 -16.77
N ALA A 98 -12.14 -9.52 -16.65
CA ALA A 98 -12.62 -10.91 -16.70
C ALA A 98 -13.37 -11.29 -15.43
N THR A 99 -12.84 -10.86 -14.28
CA THR A 99 -13.43 -11.13 -12.95
C THR A 99 -14.29 -9.99 -12.43
N ARG A 100 -14.31 -8.84 -13.12
CA ARG A 100 -14.98 -7.60 -12.70
C ARG A 100 -14.58 -7.16 -11.29
N THR A 101 -13.29 -7.35 -10.96
CA THR A 101 -12.71 -7.09 -9.64
C THR A 101 -11.80 -5.87 -9.68
N LEU A 102 -12.05 -4.93 -8.79
CA LEU A 102 -11.14 -3.81 -8.51
C LEU A 102 -10.26 -4.18 -7.31
N THR A 103 -8.95 -4.26 -7.52
CA THR A 103 -7.99 -4.65 -6.46
C THR A 103 -7.07 -3.50 -6.10
N PHE A 104 -7.02 -3.16 -4.82
CA PHE A 104 -6.12 -2.15 -4.25
C PHE A 104 -4.83 -2.80 -3.74
N ARG A 105 -3.68 -2.25 -4.10
CA ARG A 105 -2.35 -2.77 -3.75
C ARG A 105 -1.38 -1.66 -3.35
N TYR A 106 -0.38 -2.05 -2.57
CA TYR A 106 0.79 -1.22 -2.27
C TYR A 106 2.04 -2.01 -2.59
N LYS A 107 2.73 -1.66 -3.67
CA LYS A 107 3.94 -2.35 -4.14
C LYS A 107 4.98 -1.36 -4.65
N GLY A 108 6.18 -1.86 -4.95
CA GLY A 108 7.29 -1.05 -5.41
C GLY A 108 7.02 -0.31 -6.72
N VAL A 109 6.35 -0.93 -7.68
CA VAL A 109 6.05 -0.33 -8.98
C VAL A 109 4.57 -0.51 -9.32
N LYS A 110 3.93 0.58 -9.73
CA LYS A 110 2.58 0.53 -10.31
C LYS A 110 2.65 -0.08 -11.72
N PRO A 111 1.90 -1.15 -12.01
CA PRO A 111 1.82 -1.72 -13.35
C PRO A 111 1.25 -0.73 -14.38
N ALA A 112 1.60 -0.92 -15.65
CA ALA A 112 0.98 -0.18 -16.72
C ALA A 112 -0.53 -0.46 -16.78
N GLY A 113 -1.35 0.60 -16.87
CA GLY A 113 -2.81 0.50 -16.86
C GLY A 113 -3.45 0.45 -15.46
N ALA A 114 -2.69 0.36 -14.39
CA ALA A 114 -3.21 0.55 -13.04
C ALA A 114 -3.46 2.03 -12.74
N TYR A 115 -4.45 2.30 -11.90
CA TYR A 115 -4.90 3.64 -11.53
C TYR A 115 -4.16 4.18 -10.31
N ASP A 116 -3.84 5.46 -10.30
CA ASP A 116 -3.39 6.15 -9.09
C ASP A 116 -4.57 6.39 -8.12
N LEU A 117 -4.29 6.45 -6.82
CA LEU A 117 -5.31 6.87 -5.87
C LEU A 117 -5.61 8.36 -6.07
N ASN A 118 -6.88 8.71 -5.99
CA ASN A 118 -7.30 10.10 -6.10
C ASN A 118 -6.92 10.93 -4.87
N VAL A 119 -6.82 12.23 -5.08
CA VAL A 119 -6.65 13.24 -4.02
C VAL A 119 -8.01 13.80 -3.58
N GLU A 120 -8.02 14.61 -2.52
CA GLU A 120 -9.23 15.26 -2.01
C GLU A 120 -10.03 15.96 -3.12
N ASN A 121 -11.36 15.88 -3.03
CA ASN A 121 -12.31 16.51 -3.96
C ASN A 121 -12.18 16.06 -5.43
N SER A 122 -11.56 14.91 -5.70
CA SER A 122 -11.43 14.38 -7.05
C SER A 122 -12.16 13.05 -7.22
N THR A 123 -12.61 12.78 -8.44
CA THR A 123 -13.18 11.48 -8.81
C THR A 123 -12.06 10.53 -9.19
N PRO A 124 -12.06 9.28 -8.69
CA PRO A 124 -11.02 8.31 -9.04
C PRO A 124 -11.09 7.92 -10.53
N GLU A 125 -9.93 7.64 -11.12
CA GLU A 125 -9.83 7.27 -12.55
C GLU A 125 -10.61 5.99 -12.88
N TRP A 126 -10.72 5.03 -11.95
CA TRP A 126 -11.50 3.80 -12.14
C TRP A 126 -13.02 4.02 -12.10
N SER A 127 -13.52 5.22 -11.85
CA SER A 127 -14.94 5.55 -11.90
C SER A 127 -15.58 5.27 -13.27
N THR A 128 -14.78 5.20 -14.33
CA THR A 128 -15.22 4.77 -15.66
C THR A 128 -15.65 3.31 -15.70
N GLN A 129 -15.26 2.49 -14.69
CA GLN A 129 -15.61 1.07 -14.57
C GLN A 129 -16.74 0.80 -13.57
N LYS A 130 -17.38 1.84 -13.01
CA LYS A 130 -18.36 1.72 -11.91
C LYS A 130 -19.50 0.73 -12.19
N GLU A 131 -19.97 0.65 -13.43
CA GLU A 131 -21.03 -0.28 -13.85
C GLU A 131 -20.54 -1.75 -13.94
N ASP A 132 -19.24 -1.95 -14.05
CA ASP A 132 -18.62 -3.28 -14.18
C ASP A 132 -18.02 -3.81 -12.89
N ILE A 133 -17.83 -2.99 -11.86
CA ILE A 133 -17.26 -3.42 -10.59
C ILE A 133 -18.28 -4.24 -9.80
N ASN A 134 -18.05 -5.56 -9.68
CA ASN A 134 -18.87 -6.46 -8.88
C ASN A 134 -18.22 -6.80 -7.54
N LYS A 135 -16.88 -6.77 -7.50
CA LYS A 135 -16.07 -7.09 -6.32
C LYS A 135 -14.94 -6.09 -6.13
N VAL A 136 -14.65 -5.80 -4.87
CA VAL A 136 -13.47 -5.02 -4.45
C VAL A 136 -12.60 -5.89 -3.55
N VAL A 137 -11.27 -5.81 -3.74
CA VAL A 137 -10.29 -6.48 -2.88
C VAL A 137 -9.25 -5.48 -2.41
N PHE A 138 -9.12 -5.32 -1.11
CA PHE A 138 -7.96 -4.66 -0.51
C PHE A 138 -6.91 -5.72 -0.18
N ASP A 139 -5.93 -5.89 -1.06
CA ASP A 139 -4.82 -6.84 -0.86
C ASP A 139 -4.08 -6.54 0.46
N ALA A 140 -3.55 -7.57 1.12
CA ALA A 140 -2.84 -7.41 2.39
C ALA A 140 -1.68 -6.39 2.34
N SER A 141 -1.10 -6.16 1.14
CA SER A 141 -0.08 -5.13 0.94
C SER A 141 -0.63 -3.72 1.15
N PHE A 142 -1.93 -3.50 0.87
CA PHE A 142 -2.56 -2.18 0.98
C PHE A 142 -2.58 -1.63 2.41
N ALA A 143 -2.42 -2.48 3.42
CA ALA A 143 -2.22 -2.04 4.81
C ALA A 143 -1.00 -1.12 5.02
N ASN A 144 -0.10 -1.01 4.04
CA ASN A 144 1.01 -0.06 4.03
C ASN A 144 0.66 1.27 3.32
N ALA A 145 -0.44 1.33 2.58
CA ALA A 145 -0.91 2.57 1.97
C ALA A 145 -1.39 3.58 3.03
N ARG A 146 -1.30 4.86 2.70
CA ARG A 146 -1.78 5.96 3.55
C ARG A 146 -2.55 6.95 2.68
N PRO A 147 -3.72 6.55 2.17
CA PRO A 147 -4.53 7.45 1.36
C PRO A 147 -4.92 8.68 2.17
N THR A 148 -5.03 9.81 1.49
CA THR A 148 -5.52 11.07 2.07
C THR A 148 -6.97 11.34 1.72
N SER A 149 -7.50 10.62 0.71
CA SER A 149 -8.90 10.69 0.29
C SER A 149 -9.40 9.30 -0.10
N CYS A 150 -10.65 9.02 0.25
CA CYS A 150 -11.46 7.91 -0.26
C CYS A 150 -12.71 8.43 -0.99
N CYS A 151 -12.72 9.74 -1.33
CA CYS A 151 -13.84 10.41 -1.98
C CYS A 151 -14.26 9.64 -3.24
N LYS A 152 -15.54 9.26 -3.30
CA LYS A 152 -16.17 8.59 -4.45
C LYS A 152 -15.50 7.31 -4.93
N TRP A 153 -14.78 6.60 -4.07
CA TRP A 153 -14.06 5.40 -4.50
C TRP A 153 -14.97 4.35 -5.14
N PHE A 154 -16.20 4.22 -4.64
CA PHE A 154 -17.20 3.27 -5.14
C PHE A 154 -18.51 3.96 -5.49
N ASP A 155 -18.46 5.26 -5.78
CA ASP A 155 -19.63 6.08 -6.17
C ASP A 155 -20.36 5.43 -7.35
N GLU A 156 -21.66 5.17 -7.15
CA GLU A 156 -22.54 4.51 -8.13
C GLU A 156 -22.11 3.09 -8.59
N CYS A 157 -21.27 2.39 -7.83
CA CYS A 157 -20.97 0.98 -8.09
C CYS A 157 -22.18 0.09 -7.72
N LYS A 158 -23.27 0.19 -8.49
CA LYS A 158 -24.56 -0.48 -8.20
C LYS A 158 -24.48 -2.00 -8.20
N ASN A 159 -23.53 -2.57 -8.96
CA ASN A 159 -23.30 -4.00 -9.08
C ASN A 159 -22.28 -4.55 -8.07
N LEU A 160 -21.70 -3.69 -7.23
CA LEU A 160 -20.79 -4.10 -6.18
C LEU A 160 -21.54 -4.87 -5.10
N THR A 161 -21.21 -6.15 -4.92
CA THR A 161 -21.84 -7.05 -3.94
C THR A 161 -20.91 -7.54 -2.86
N GLU A 162 -19.58 -7.42 -3.06
CA GLU A 162 -18.57 -8.00 -2.18
C GLU A 162 -17.35 -7.07 -2.03
N ILE A 163 -16.91 -6.86 -0.79
CA ILE A 163 -15.66 -6.19 -0.47
C ILE A 163 -14.84 -7.10 0.44
N GLU A 164 -13.67 -7.54 -0.03
CA GLU A 164 -12.73 -8.34 0.74
C GLU A 164 -11.57 -7.50 1.25
N GLY A 165 -11.09 -7.80 2.45
CA GLY A 165 -9.88 -7.22 3.02
C GLY A 165 -10.00 -5.74 3.36
N ILE A 166 -11.19 -5.22 3.63
CA ILE A 166 -11.40 -3.81 3.95
C ILE A 166 -10.62 -3.38 5.20
N GLU A 167 -10.30 -4.31 6.10
CA GLU A 167 -9.42 -4.10 7.24
C GLU A 167 -7.99 -3.69 6.84
N ASN A 168 -7.60 -3.91 5.58
CA ASN A 168 -6.32 -3.45 5.03
C ASN A 168 -6.37 -1.98 4.56
N LEU A 169 -7.54 -1.35 4.52
CA LEU A 169 -7.65 0.08 4.26
C LEU A 169 -7.34 0.87 5.53
N ASN A 170 -6.19 1.52 5.54
CA ASN A 170 -5.78 2.39 6.64
C ASN A 170 -6.25 3.82 6.41
N THR A 171 -7.23 4.27 7.18
CA THR A 171 -7.86 5.58 7.01
C THR A 171 -7.29 6.68 7.90
N GLN A 172 -6.23 6.41 8.68
CA GLN A 172 -5.66 7.37 9.66
C GLN A 172 -5.28 8.75 9.09
N ASN A 173 -5.07 8.85 7.76
CA ASN A 173 -4.71 10.10 7.09
C ASN A 173 -5.79 10.60 6.13
N VAL A 174 -6.92 9.90 6.05
CA VAL A 174 -8.03 10.28 5.19
C VAL A 174 -8.73 11.51 5.76
N LYS A 175 -8.95 12.49 4.90
CA LYS A 175 -9.68 13.72 5.22
C LYS A 175 -11.04 13.78 4.55
N ASP A 176 -11.22 13.08 3.42
CA ASP A 176 -12.41 13.12 2.61
C ASP A 176 -12.89 11.71 2.29
N MET A 177 -14.08 11.36 2.78
CA MET A 177 -14.81 10.11 2.52
C MET A 177 -16.15 10.38 1.84
N SER A 178 -16.35 11.59 1.29
CA SER A 178 -17.62 12.00 0.67
C SER A 178 -17.99 11.06 -0.48
N GLY A 179 -19.23 10.57 -0.47
CA GLY A 179 -19.76 9.67 -1.49
C GLY A 179 -18.99 8.35 -1.65
N MET A 180 -18.17 7.92 -0.69
CA MET A 180 -17.32 6.73 -0.85
C MET A 180 -18.10 5.50 -1.30
N PHE A 181 -19.30 5.29 -0.78
CA PHE A 181 -20.19 4.17 -1.12
C PHE A 181 -21.54 4.68 -1.67
N PHE A 182 -21.62 5.92 -2.15
CA PHE A 182 -22.86 6.46 -2.67
C PHE A 182 -23.47 5.53 -3.72
N ASN A 183 -24.78 5.21 -3.55
CA ASN A 183 -25.55 4.35 -4.46
C ASN A 183 -24.91 2.98 -4.76
N CYS A 184 -24.21 2.38 -3.77
CA CYS A 184 -23.78 0.98 -3.83
C CYS A 184 -24.97 0.06 -3.51
N ALA A 185 -25.96 0.05 -4.38
CA ALA A 185 -27.24 -0.63 -4.15
C ALA A 185 -27.13 -2.16 -4.04
N GLY A 186 -26.05 -2.75 -4.56
CA GLY A 186 -25.79 -4.19 -4.50
C GLY A 186 -25.22 -4.69 -3.16
N LEU A 187 -24.63 -3.80 -2.35
CA LEU A 187 -24.08 -4.19 -1.04
C LEU A 187 -25.20 -4.47 -0.04
N THR A 188 -25.13 -5.63 0.62
CA THR A 188 -26.12 -6.05 1.64
C THR A 188 -25.61 -5.92 3.07
N SER A 189 -24.30 -5.96 3.26
CA SER A 189 -23.63 -5.73 4.54
C SER A 189 -22.28 -5.08 4.32
N LEU A 190 -21.83 -4.30 5.29
CA LEU A 190 -20.53 -3.65 5.26
C LEU A 190 -20.03 -3.47 6.70
N ASP A 191 -18.78 -3.86 6.96
CA ASP A 191 -18.08 -3.63 8.22
C ASP A 191 -16.97 -2.60 7.97
N VAL A 192 -17.09 -1.43 8.57
CA VAL A 192 -16.10 -0.35 8.52
C VAL A 192 -15.64 0.05 9.92
N SER A 193 -15.78 -0.85 10.89
CA SER A 193 -15.35 -0.67 12.29
C SER A 193 -13.85 -0.35 12.42
N ASN A 194 -13.04 -0.73 11.42
CA ASN A 194 -11.62 -0.40 11.38
C ASN A 194 -11.31 1.03 10.90
N PHE A 195 -12.31 1.82 10.50
CA PHE A 195 -12.07 3.16 9.96
C PHE A 195 -11.71 4.16 11.07
N ASP A 196 -10.51 4.73 10.98
CA ASP A 196 -10.11 5.89 11.79
C ASP A 196 -10.62 7.17 11.11
N THR A 197 -11.59 7.81 11.74
CA THR A 197 -12.24 9.02 11.23
C THR A 197 -11.76 10.30 11.90
N GLN A 198 -10.72 10.25 12.76
CA GLN A 198 -10.27 11.40 13.56
C GLN A 198 -9.84 12.60 12.70
N LYS A 199 -9.38 12.38 11.48
CA LYS A 199 -8.95 13.45 10.55
C LYS A 199 -9.95 13.71 9.43
N VAL A 200 -11.07 12.99 9.39
CA VAL A 200 -12.04 13.14 8.32
C VAL A 200 -12.81 14.43 8.49
N GLU A 201 -12.79 15.26 7.45
CA GLU A 201 -13.42 16.57 7.37
C GLU A 201 -14.74 16.52 6.60
N ASP A 202 -14.90 15.54 5.67
CA ASP A 202 -16.09 15.37 4.84
C ASP A 202 -16.49 13.88 4.72
N MET A 203 -17.74 13.57 5.07
CA MET A 203 -18.39 12.25 4.90
C MET A 203 -19.78 12.39 4.25
N ASN A 204 -20.03 13.51 3.55
CA ASN A 204 -21.32 13.74 2.90
C ASN A 204 -21.69 12.59 1.97
N ASN A 205 -22.93 12.11 2.08
CA ASN A 205 -23.50 11.07 1.23
C ASN A 205 -22.72 9.74 1.21
N MET A 206 -21.90 9.45 2.25
CA MET A 206 -21.00 8.28 2.25
C MET A 206 -21.73 6.96 1.98
N PHE A 207 -22.95 6.80 2.51
CA PHE A 207 -23.78 5.60 2.36
C PHE A 207 -25.16 5.92 1.76
N ASP A 208 -25.35 7.13 1.21
CA ASP A 208 -26.63 7.54 0.64
C ASP A 208 -26.99 6.65 -0.56
N GLU A 209 -28.28 6.34 -0.72
CA GLU A 209 -28.80 5.43 -1.74
C GLU A 209 -28.27 3.96 -1.70
N CYS A 210 -27.61 3.53 -0.62
CA CYS A 210 -27.22 2.13 -0.41
C CYS A 210 -28.44 1.26 -0.07
N LYS A 211 -29.39 1.13 -0.99
CA LYS A 211 -30.73 0.52 -0.77
C LYS A 211 -30.70 -0.97 -0.43
N GLY A 212 -29.63 -1.67 -0.78
CA GLY A 212 -29.41 -3.08 -0.43
C GLY A 212 -28.89 -3.31 0.98
N LEU A 213 -28.35 -2.26 1.62
CA LEU A 213 -27.62 -2.39 2.88
C LEU A 213 -28.59 -2.65 4.05
N THR A 214 -28.51 -3.84 4.63
CA THR A 214 -29.33 -4.26 5.78
C THR A 214 -28.55 -4.32 7.08
N SER A 215 -27.20 -4.30 7.00
CA SER A 215 -26.28 -4.30 8.15
C SER A 215 -25.08 -3.41 7.86
N LEU A 216 -24.77 -2.53 8.81
CA LEU A 216 -23.60 -1.65 8.77
C LEU A 216 -22.97 -1.62 10.16
N ASP A 217 -21.71 -2.06 10.28
CA ASP A 217 -20.94 -2.00 11.52
C ASP A 217 -20.02 -0.79 11.50
N LEU A 218 -20.17 0.05 12.51
CA LEU A 218 -19.42 1.32 12.71
C LEU A 218 -18.64 1.32 14.05
N THR A 219 -18.62 0.20 14.79
CA THR A 219 -18.10 0.17 16.18
C THR A 219 -16.71 -0.40 16.32
#